data_3f11b99956a5cb3d7808949d55d83fd4
#
_entry.id   3f11b99956a5cb3d7808949d55d83fd4
#
_cell.length_a   1.000
_cell.length_b   1.000
_cell.length_c   1.000
_cell.angle_alpha   90.00
_cell.angle_beta   90.00
_cell.angle_gamma   90.00
#
_symmetry.space_group_name_H-M   'P 1'
#
loop_
_entity.id
_entity.type
_entity.pdbx_description
1 polymer ?
#
loop_
_entity_poly.entity_id
_entity_poly.type
_entity_poly.pdbx_seq_one_letter_code
_entity_poly.pdbx_strand_id
1 'polypeptide(L)'
;DILDNNVPRNLKRVTFAGEAMPAKQLNIWMKKLPGVKFYNLYGPTEVTVDCTCYEVNREFRDDEYIPIGNNCENKNVLVLNEDNKLAKVGEPGELCVRGTGLALGYYNNKEKTREVFVQNPLHDLYDDKIYRTGDIVRYNDRGEIEFMSRKDFQIKHMGNRIELGEIEIAIN
;
A
#
# COMPACT_ATOMS: atom_id res chain seq x y z
N ASP A 1 -20.19 19.15 -9.44
CA ASP A 1 -19.47 17.87 -9.53
C ASP A 1 -19.57 17.34 -10.95
N ILE A 2 -18.45 16.83 -11.51
CA ILE A 2 -18.39 16.30 -12.88
C ILE A 2 -19.41 15.17 -13.09
N LEU A 3 -19.62 14.34 -12.09
CA LEU A 3 -20.57 13.22 -12.15
C LEU A 3 -22.06 13.64 -12.05
N ASP A 4 -22.39 14.89 -11.76
CA ASP A 4 -23.77 15.35 -11.71
C ASP A 4 -24.39 15.40 -13.11
N ASN A 5 -23.58 15.72 -14.13
CA ASN A 5 -24.03 15.90 -15.50
C ASN A 5 -23.41 14.89 -16.48
N ASN A 6 -22.41 14.12 -16.05
CA ASN A 6 -21.63 13.25 -16.94
C ASN A 6 -21.38 11.88 -16.30
N VAL A 7 -22.41 11.07 -16.14
CA VAL A 7 -22.28 9.69 -15.63
C VAL A 7 -21.78 8.77 -16.74
N PRO A 8 -20.58 8.14 -16.59
CA PRO A 8 -20.08 7.19 -17.60
C PRO A 8 -20.97 5.95 -17.70
N ARG A 9 -21.58 5.71 -18.87
CA ARG A 9 -22.55 4.61 -19.06
C ARG A 9 -21.92 3.22 -19.13
N ASN A 10 -20.65 3.11 -19.53
CA ASN A 10 -19.98 1.84 -19.81
C ASN A 10 -18.87 1.51 -18.77
N LEU A 11 -18.76 2.31 -17.72
CA LEU A 11 -17.77 2.09 -16.67
C LEU A 11 -18.17 0.88 -15.83
N LYS A 12 -17.28 -0.09 -15.69
CA LYS A 12 -17.52 -1.31 -14.92
C LYS A 12 -16.66 -1.40 -13.67
N ARG A 13 -15.47 -0.80 -13.71
CA ARG A 13 -14.50 -0.83 -12.63
C ARG A 13 -13.80 0.51 -12.51
N VAL A 14 -13.50 0.89 -11.27
CA VAL A 14 -12.61 2.02 -10.91
C VAL A 14 -11.56 1.50 -9.97
N THR A 15 -10.31 1.74 -10.32
CA THR A 15 -9.16 1.45 -9.45
C THR A 15 -8.51 2.77 -9.04
N PHE A 16 -8.09 2.87 -7.80
CA PHE A 16 -7.32 3.99 -7.30
C PHE A 16 -6.13 3.46 -6.48
N ALA A 17 -5.01 4.13 -6.60
CA ALA A 17 -3.74 3.76 -5.98
C ALA A 17 -2.85 4.98 -5.73
N GLY A 18 -1.79 4.79 -4.96
CA GLY A 18 -0.75 5.80 -4.76
C GLY A 18 -0.99 6.73 -3.59
N GLU A 19 -2.22 7.17 -3.35
CA GLU A 19 -2.60 7.99 -2.21
C GLU A 19 -3.86 7.45 -1.54
N ALA A 20 -4.09 7.85 -0.28
CA ALA A 20 -5.29 7.44 0.43
C ALA A 20 -6.54 8.08 -0.21
N MET A 21 -7.48 7.24 -0.67
CA MET A 21 -8.78 7.71 -1.14
C MET A 21 -9.64 8.14 0.06
N PRO A 22 -10.11 9.40 0.12
CA PRO A 22 -11.01 9.82 1.18
C PRO A 22 -12.36 9.10 1.08
N ALA A 23 -12.83 8.52 2.19
CA ALA A 23 -14.06 7.74 2.25
C ALA A 23 -15.30 8.53 1.78
N LYS A 24 -15.38 9.82 2.16
CA LYS A 24 -16.47 10.71 1.74
C LYS A 24 -16.60 10.79 0.21
N GLN A 25 -15.49 10.97 -0.49
CA GLN A 25 -15.47 11.06 -1.96
C GLN A 25 -15.81 9.72 -2.59
N LEU A 26 -15.28 8.63 -2.06
CA LEU A 26 -15.59 7.29 -2.52
C LEU A 26 -17.09 6.98 -2.39
N ASN A 27 -17.70 7.27 -1.23
CA ASN A 27 -19.12 7.07 -1.01
C ASN A 27 -19.99 7.85 -2.02
N ILE A 28 -19.60 9.09 -2.37
CA ILE A 28 -20.27 9.88 -3.40
C ILE A 28 -20.19 9.18 -4.76
N TRP A 29 -19.01 8.68 -5.13
CA TRP A 29 -18.83 7.97 -6.40
C TRP A 29 -19.62 6.67 -6.45
N MET A 30 -19.60 5.90 -5.37
CA MET A 30 -20.37 4.64 -5.28
C MET A 30 -21.88 4.89 -5.46
N LYS A 31 -22.41 5.96 -4.85
CA LYS A 31 -23.82 6.34 -5.00
C LYS A 31 -24.19 6.78 -6.41
N LYS A 32 -23.30 7.50 -7.09
CA LYS A 32 -23.51 8.02 -8.45
C LYS A 32 -23.26 6.98 -9.55
N LEU A 33 -22.49 5.94 -9.24
CA LEU A 33 -22.10 4.89 -10.18
C LEU A 33 -22.57 3.50 -9.68
N PRO A 34 -23.87 3.28 -9.53
CA PRO A 34 -24.40 2.00 -9.06
C PRO A 34 -24.00 0.88 -10.04
N GLY A 35 -23.52 -0.24 -9.50
CA GLY A 35 -23.05 -1.40 -10.27
C GLY A 35 -21.60 -1.30 -10.78
N VAL A 36 -20.91 -0.20 -10.54
CA VAL A 36 -19.48 -0.09 -10.78
C VAL A 36 -18.73 -0.65 -9.55
N LYS A 37 -17.74 -1.51 -9.80
CA LYS A 37 -16.86 -2.03 -8.76
C LYS A 37 -15.70 -1.09 -8.51
N PHE A 38 -15.37 -0.85 -7.25
CA PHE A 38 -14.27 0.01 -6.81
C PHE A 38 -13.19 -0.84 -6.13
N TYR A 39 -11.93 -0.55 -6.44
CA TYR A 39 -10.78 -1.25 -5.89
C TYR A 39 -9.74 -0.26 -5.39
N ASN A 40 -9.33 -0.42 -4.13
CA ASN A 40 -8.17 0.26 -3.58
C ASN A 40 -6.95 -0.64 -3.77
N LEU A 41 -5.96 -0.16 -4.51
CA LEU A 41 -4.71 -0.84 -4.79
C LEU A 41 -3.58 -0.15 -4.03
N TYR A 42 -2.65 -0.94 -3.53
CA TYR A 42 -1.46 -0.42 -2.87
C TYR A 42 -0.23 -1.18 -3.32
N GLY A 43 0.85 -0.45 -3.54
CA GLY A 43 2.17 -0.98 -3.78
C GLY A 43 3.19 0.10 -4.14
N PRO A 44 4.43 -0.06 -3.72
CA PRO A 44 5.53 0.78 -4.16
C PRO A 44 6.15 0.26 -5.46
N THR A 45 6.92 1.12 -6.13
CA THR A 45 7.63 0.80 -7.38
C THR A 45 8.54 -0.43 -7.24
N GLU A 46 9.12 -0.61 -6.06
CA GLU A 46 10.05 -1.69 -5.73
C GLU A 46 9.44 -3.10 -5.80
N VAL A 47 8.10 -3.19 -5.85
CA VAL A 47 7.38 -4.47 -5.98
C VAL A 47 6.53 -4.55 -7.25
N THR A 48 6.84 -3.76 -8.25
CA THR A 48 6.13 -3.69 -9.53
C THR A 48 4.66 -3.34 -9.35
N VAL A 49 4.45 -2.07 -9.08
CA VAL A 49 3.20 -1.31 -8.94
C VAL A 49 2.38 -1.70 -7.71
N ASP A 50 1.54 -2.73 -7.78
CA ASP A 50 0.60 -3.04 -6.72
C ASP A 50 0.85 -4.42 -6.11
N CYS A 51 0.86 -4.49 -4.78
CA CYS A 51 1.03 -5.76 -4.05
C CYS A 51 -0.20 -6.16 -3.23
N THR A 52 -1.10 -5.23 -2.96
CA THR A 52 -2.39 -5.53 -2.32
C THR A 52 -3.55 -4.92 -3.07
N CYS A 53 -4.74 -5.50 -2.85
CA CYS A 53 -5.99 -5.09 -3.45
C CYS A 53 -7.13 -5.23 -2.44
N TYR A 54 -7.96 -4.20 -2.34
CA TYR A 54 -9.21 -4.22 -1.59
C TYR A 54 -10.39 -3.95 -2.52
N GLU A 55 -11.33 -4.89 -2.67
CA GLU A 55 -12.59 -4.64 -3.33
C GLU A 55 -13.52 -3.92 -2.36
N VAL A 56 -13.94 -2.70 -2.71
CA VAL A 56 -14.84 -1.90 -1.89
C VAL A 56 -16.25 -2.48 -1.98
N ASN A 57 -16.70 -3.07 -0.90
CA ASN A 57 -17.99 -3.79 -0.84
C ASN A 57 -18.99 -3.20 0.17
N ARG A 58 -18.65 -2.05 0.78
CA ARG A 58 -19.49 -1.35 1.75
C ARG A 58 -19.28 0.16 1.69
N GLU A 59 -20.19 0.91 2.27
CA GLU A 59 -19.95 2.33 2.58
C GLU A 59 -19.03 2.46 3.81
N PHE A 60 -18.26 3.52 3.85
CA PHE A 60 -17.37 3.88 4.93
C PHE A 60 -17.88 5.14 5.64
N ARG A 61 -17.61 5.30 6.94
CA ARG A 61 -17.78 6.59 7.59
C ARG A 61 -16.81 7.60 7.00
N ASP A 62 -17.14 8.88 7.00
CA ASP A 62 -16.32 9.94 6.40
C ASP A 62 -14.91 10.03 7.00
N ASP A 63 -14.73 9.60 8.25
CA ASP A 63 -13.48 9.57 9.00
C ASP A 63 -12.77 8.21 8.97
N GLU A 64 -13.33 7.23 8.27
CA GLU A 64 -12.79 5.86 8.23
C GLU A 64 -11.74 5.71 7.13
N TYR A 65 -10.67 5.00 7.45
CA TYR A 65 -9.67 4.62 6.45
C TYR A 65 -10.14 3.43 5.63
N ILE A 66 -9.92 3.50 4.31
CA ILE A 66 -10.21 2.40 3.41
C ILE A 66 -9.04 1.42 3.47
N PRO A 67 -9.27 0.13 3.78
CA PRO A 67 -8.20 -0.87 3.80
C PRO A 67 -7.43 -0.92 2.48
N ILE A 68 -6.16 -1.28 2.54
CA ILE A 68 -5.37 -1.63 1.36
C ILE A 68 -5.58 -3.09 0.94
N GLY A 69 -6.32 -3.85 1.74
CA GLY A 69 -6.80 -5.19 1.43
C GLY A 69 -5.79 -6.29 1.66
N ASN A 70 -5.79 -7.29 0.77
CA ASN A 70 -4.96 -8.47 0.86
C ASN A 70 -4.02 -8.57 -0.35
N ASN A 71 -3.06 -9.47 -0.28
CA ASN A 71 -2.08 -9.65 -1.35
C ASN A 71 -2.69 -10.00 -2.71
N CYS A 72 -2.14 -9.38 -3.75
CA CYS A 72 -2.40 -9.75 -5.13
C CYS A 72 -1.78 -11.13 -5.47
N GLU A 73 -2.22 -11.73 -6.57
CA GLU A 73 -1.63 -12.97 -7.08
C GLU A 73 -0.13 -12.83 -7.33
N ASN A 74 0.62 -13.90 -7.03
CA ASN A 74 2.08 -13.98 -7.16
C ASN A 74 2.88 -13.00 -6.28
N LYS A 75 2.23 -12.35 -5.33
CA LYS A 75 2.85 -11.50 -4.31
C LYS A 75 2.39 -11.95 -2.94
N ASN A 76 3.31 -11.94 -1.98
CA ASN A 76 2.99 -12.23 -0.59
C ASN A 76 3.38 -11.04 0.26
N VAL A 77 2.46 -10.57 1.07
CA VAL A 77 2.71 -9.53 2.06
C VAL A 77 2.89 -10.18 3.44
N LEU A 78 3.82 -9.63 4.19
CA LEU A 78 4.10 -9.99 5.57
C LEU A 78 3.98 -8.71 6.38
N VAL A 79 3.30 -8.77 7.52
CA VAL A 79 3.31 -7.67 8.49
C VAL A 79 4.22 -8.11 9.62
N LEU A 80 5.39 -7.47 9.74
CA LEU A 80 6.42 -7.82 10.71
C LEU A 80 6.44 -6.80 11.84
N ASN A 81 6.28 -7.28 13.07
CA ASN A 81 6.40 -6.44 14.27
C ASN A 81 7.87 -6.07 14.56
N GLU A 82 8.13 -5.34 15.63
CA GLU A 82 9.47 -4.88 16.03
C GLU A 82 10.45 -6.04 16.31
N ASP A 83 9.94 -7.19 16.72
CA ASP A 83 10.74 -8.42 16.92
C ASP A 83 11.01 -9.21 15.63
N ASN A 84 10.62 -8.71 14.45
CA ASN A 84 10.66 -9.41 13.16
C ASN A 84 9.82 -10.71 13.14
N LYS A 85 8.73 -10.75 13.90
CA LYS A 85 7.73 -11.82 13.88
C LYS A 85 6.47 -11.35 13.17
N LEU A 86 5.64 -12.30 12.72
CA LEU A 86 4.33 -11.95 12.16
C LEU A 86 3.48 -11.24 13.21
N ALA A 87 3.00 -10.05 12.86
CA ALA A 87 2.10 -9.25 13.69
C ALA A 87 0.75 -9.95 13.85
N LYS A 88 0.17 -9.82 15.05
CA LYS A 88 -1.18 -10.29 15.35
C LYS A 88 -2.21 -9.28 14.85
N VAL A 89 -3.49 -9.69 14.82
CA VAL A 89 -4.60 -8.78 14.55
C VAL A 89 -4.56 -7.59 15.54
N GLY A 90 -4.65 -6.38 15.01
CA GLY A 90 -4.57 -5.14 15.77
C GLY A 90 -3.14 -4.67 16.11
N GLU A 91 -2.13 -5.55 16.02
CA GLU A 91 -0.73 -5.22 16.29
C GLU A 91 -0.14 -4.44 15.11
N PRO A 92 0.50 -3.27 15.34
CA PRO A 92 1.24 -2.58 14.29
C PRO A 92 2.48 -3.36 13.84
N GLY A 93 2.78 -3.29 12.56
CA GLY A 93 4.00 -3.86 12.01
C GLY A 93 4.37 -3.24 10.68
N GLU A 94 5.60 -3.44 10.24
CA GLU A 94 6.07 -3.00 8.94
C GLU A 94 5.53 -3.94 7.85
N LEU A 95 4.93 -3.36 6.82
CA LEU A 95 4.56 -4.12 5.64
C LEU A 95 5.81 -4.51 4.86
N CYS A 96 5.99 -5.79 4.66
CA CYS A 96 7.07 -6.36 3.86
C CYS A 96 6.46 -7.16 2.71
N VAL A 97 7.11 -7.14 1.56
CA VAL A 97 6.60 -7.81 0.36
C VAL A 97 7.64 -8.76 -0.19
N ARG A 98 7.19 -9.95 -0.62
CA ARG A 98 7.99 -10.91 -1.38
C ARG A 98 7.23 -11.41 -2.59
N GLY A 99 7.94 -12.05 -3.52
CA GLY A 99 7.37 -12.68 -4.71
C GLY A 99 8.02 -12.22 -5.99
N THR A 100 7.46 -12.64 -7.12
CA THR A 100 8.06 -12.45 -8.45
C THR A 100 8.08 -10.99 -8.92
N GLY A 101 7.35 -10.11 -8.24
CA GLY A 101 7.31 -8.67 -8.55
C GLY A 101 8.40 -7.84 -7.87
N LEU A 102 9.29 -8.45 -7.07
CA LEU A 102 10.38 -7.70 -6.45
C LEU A 102 11.36 -7.18 -7.48
N ALA A 103 11.74 -5.90 -7.35
CA ALA A 103 12.87 -5.34 -8.08
C ALA A 103 14.18 -5.96 -7.61
N LEU A 104 15.21 -5.91 -8.45
CA LEU A 104 16.56 -6.38 -8.11
C LEU A 104 17.27 -5.45 -7.12
N GLY A 105 16.78 -4.23 -6.96
CA GLY A 105 17.34 -3.20 -6.11
C GLY A 105 17.35 -1.83 -6.78
N TYR A 106 18.01 -0.87 -6.17
CA TYR A 106 18.19 0.48 -6.70
C TYR A 106 19.41 0.56 -7.61
N TYR A 107 19.24 1.17 -8.78
CA TYR A 107 20.31 1.37 -9.73
C TYR A 107 21.44 2.21 -9.09
N ASN A 108 22.65 1.69 -9.18
CA ASN A 108 23.88 2.30 -8.67
C ASN A 108 23.85 2.68 -7.16
N ASN A 109 22.93 2.10 -6.37
CA ASN A 109 22.82 2.32 -4.92
C ASN A 109 22.73 0.98 -4.17
N LYS A 110 23.90 0.32 -4.03
CA LYS A 110 23.99 -0.98 -3.36
C LYS A 110 23.75 -0.90 -1.86
N GLU A 111 24.06 0.22 -1.25
CA GLU A 111 23.87 0.42 0.19
C GLU A 111 22.38 0.44 0.51
N LYS A 112 21.62 1.32 -0.13
CA LYS A 112 20.17 1.39 0.04
C LYS A 112 19.47 0.08 -0.36
N THR A 113 19.98 -0.61 -1.40
CA THR A 113 19.45 -1.92 -1.78
C THR A 113 19.56 -2.94 -0.66
N ARG A 114 20.73 -3.03 -0.01
CA ARG A 114 20.97 -3.98 1.09
C ARG A 114 20.17 -3.65 2.35
N GLU A 115 19.86 -2.38 2.56
CA GLU A 115 19.07 -1.92 3.69
C GLU A 115 17.61 -2.41 3.63
N VAL A 116 17.00 -2.39 2.44
CA VAL A 116 15.57 -2.62 2.29
C VAL A 116 15.19 -3.93 1.58
N PHE A 117 16.08 -4.50 0.74
CA PHE A 117 15.91 -5.83 0.15
C PHE A 117 16.71 -6.85 0.96
N VAL A 118 16.08 -7.41 1.97
CA VAL A 118 16.75 -8.24 2.99
C VAL A 118 16.26 -9.67 2.94
N GLN A 119 16.99 -10.58 3.60
CA GLN A 119 16.52 -11.94 3.85
C GLN A 119 15.25 -11.89 4.71
N ASN A 120 14.27 -12.74 4.40
CA ASN A 120 13.09 -12.93 5.22
C ASN A 120 13.50 -13.41 6.63
N PRO A 121 13.21 -12.63 7.70
CA PRO A 121 13.65 -12.97 9.04
C PRO A 121 12.90 -14.14 9.68
N LEU A 122 11.84 -14.65 9.04
CA LEU A 122 11.03 -15.74 9.58
C LEU A 122 11.69 -17.10 9.40
N HIS A 123 12.73 -17.23 8.56
CA HIS A 123 13.51 -18.45 8.35
C HIS A 123 14.86 -18.15 7.68
N ASP A 124 15.73 -19.15 7.73
CA ASP A 124 17.07 -19.16 7.10
C ASP A 124 17.28 -20.39 6.18
N LEU A 125 16.20 -21.05 5.80
CA LEU A 125 16.24 -22.32 5.07
C LEU A 125 16.72 -22.18 3.61
N TYR A 126 16.44 -21.03 3.00
CA TYR A 126 16.81 -20.69 1.62
C TYR A 126 16.83 -19.18 1.43
N ASP A 127 17.42 -18.70 0.33
CA ASP A 127 17.41 -17.27 -0.02
C ASP A 127 15.99 -16.84 -0.38
N ASP A 128 15.31 -16.18 0.55
CA ASP A 128 13.95 -15.63 0.42
C ASP A 128 13.98 -14.14 0.68
N LYS A 129 14.12 -13.35 -0.36
CA LYS A 129 14.20 -11.90 -0.23
C LYS A 129 12.82 -11.27 -0.04
N ILE A 130 12.79 -10.32 0.89
CA ILE A 130 11.65 -9.42 1.09
C ILE A 130 12.09 -7.97 0.86
N TYR A 131 11.15 -7.15 0.42
CA TYR A 131 11.29 -5.69 0.42
C TYR A 131 10.61 -5.11 1.65
N ARG A 132 11.34 -4.34 2.45
CA ARG A 132 10.82 -3.57 3.58
C ARG A 132 10.31 -2.24 3.07
N THR A 133 8.99 -2.01 3.16
CA THR A 133 8.36 -0.83 2.55
C THR A 133 8.56 0.46 3.34
N GLY A 134 8.84 0.35 4.63
CA GLY A 134 8.80 1.46 5.57
C GLY A 134 7.37 1.90 5.94
N ASP A 135 6.34 1.25 5.41
CA ASP A 135 4.94 1.52 5.75
C ASP A 135 4.50 0.69 6.96
N ILE A 136 3.94 1.35 7.95
CA ILE A 136 3.37 0.72 9.15
C ILE A 136 1.90 0.46 8.91
N VAL A 137 1.51 -0.78 9.12
CA VAL A 137 0.16 -1.30 8.89
C VAL A 137 -0.29 -2.18 10.06
N ARG A 138 -1.56 -2.56 10.05
CA ARG A 138 -2.10 -3.59 10.94
C ARG A 138 -3.16 -4.41 10.23
N TYR A 139 -3.41 -5.61 10.73
CA TYR A 139 -4.61 -6.36 10.36
C TYR A 139 -5.78 -5.89 11.22
N ASN A 140 -6.92 -5.61 10.61
CA ASN A 140 -8.17 -5.39 11.33
C ASN A 140 -8.84 -6.74 11.68
N ASP A 141 -9.97 -6.69 12.41
CA ASP A 141 -10.72 -7.89 12.84
C ASP A 141 -11.27 -8.74 11.67
N ARG A 142 -11.28 -8.18 10.45
CA ARG A 142 -11.66 -8.90 9.22
C ARG A 142 -10.48 -9.50 8.47
N GLY A 143 -9.27 -9.34 9.00
CA GLY A 143 -8.03 -9.78 8.36
C GLY A 143 -7.63 -8.91 7.17
N GLU A 144 -8.20 -7.72 7.02
CA GLU A 144 -7.83 -6.76 6.00
C GLU A 144 -6.69 -5.87 6.51
N ILE A 145 -5.75 -5.50 5.64
CA ILE A 145 -4.63 -4.65 6.01
C ILE A 145 -5.06 -3.18 5.95
N GLU A 146 -4.83 -2.47 7.04
CA GLU A 146 -5.05 -1.03 7.18
C GLU A 146 -3.71 -0.30 7.26
N PHE A 147 -3.53 0.72 6.41
CA PHE A 147 -2.38 1.62 6.48
C PHE A 147 -2.50 2.55 7.70
N MET A 148 -1.42 2.71 8.45
CA MET A 148 -1.39 3.56 9.64
C MET A 148 -0.49 4.78 9.45
N SER A 149 0.76 4.56 9.09
CA SER A 149 1.77 5.63 8.98
C SER A 149 2.99 5.16 8.18
N ARG A 150 3.95 6.05 8.02
CA ARG A 150 5.30 5.68 7.58
C ARG A 150 6.27 5.65 8.76
N LYS A 151 7.27 4.80 8.64
CA LYS A 151 8.42 4.73 9.57
C LYS A 151 9.38 5.89 9.37
N ASP A 152 9.45 6.42 8.17
CA ASP A 152 10.29 7.53 7.72
C ASP A 152 9.46 8.79 7.43
N PHE A 153 10.15 9.86 7.02
CA PHE A 153 9.56 11.15 6.67
C PHE A 153 9.15 11.27 5.18
N GLN A 154 9.10 10.15 4.46
CA GLN A 154 8.64 10.15 3.09
C GLN A 154 7.16 10.51 3.01
N ILE A 155 6.80 11.37 2.08
CA ILE A 155 5.41 11.76 1.82
C ILE A 155 5.03 11.48 0.36
N LYS A 156 3.73 11.36 0.11
CA LYS A 156 3.16 11.40 -1.24
C LYS A 156 2.35 12.67 -1.39
N HIS A 157 2.61 13.43 -2.45
CA HIS A 157 1.90 14.67 -2.74
C HIS A 157 1.62 14.79 -4.23
N MET A 158 0.35 14.84 -4.61
CA MET A 158 -0.11 14.90 -6.00
C MET A 158 0.53 13.83 -6.90
N GLY A 159 0.60 12.59 -6.41
CA GLY A 159 1.21 11.45 -7.11
C GLY A 159 2.74 11.39 -7.08
N ASN A 160 3.42 12.37 -6.53
CA ASN A 160 4.87 12.39 -6.43
C ASN A 160 5.32 11.81 -5.08
N ARG A 161 6.30 10.91 -5.13
CA ARG A 161 7.01 10.39 -3.96
C ARG A 161 8.12 11.36 -3.59
N ILE A 162 8.10 11.90 -2.39
CA ILE A 162 9.00 12.95 -1.91
C ILE A 162 9.71 12.47 -0.66
N GLU A 163 11.04 12.43 -0.72
CA GLU A 163 11.94 12.19 0.41
C GLU A 163 12.28 13.55 1.03
N LEU A 164 11.69 13.88 2.18
CA LEU A 164 11.94 15.18 2.82
C LEU A 164 13.42 15.39 3.18
N GLY A 165 14.12 14.32 3.56
CA GLY A 165 15.56 14.38 3.84
C GLY A 165 16.41 14.79 2.64
N GLU A 166 16.03 14.44 1.40
CA GLU A 166 16.76 14.89 0.19
C GLU A 166 16.58 16.41 -0.03
N ILE A 167 15.39 16.93 0.27
CA ILE A 167 15.11 18.37 0.19
C ILE A 167 15.94 19.13 1.25
N GLU A 168 15.98 18.62 2.48
CA GLU A 168 16.75 19.22 3.57
C GLU A 168 18.26 19.29 3.24
N ILE A 169 18.81 18.22 2.66
CA ILE A 169 20.22 18.18 2.22
C ILE A 169 20.49 19.17 1.09
N ALA A 170 19.53 19.38 0.19
CA ALA A 170 19.69 20.28 -0.95
C ALA A 170 19.58 21.76 -0.56
N ILE A 171 18.95 22.08 0.59
CA ILE A 171 18.79 23.45 1.08
C ILE A 171 19.96 23.89 1.98
N ASN A 172 20.63 22.96 2.65
CA ASN A 172 21.80 23.20 3.52
C ASN A 172 23.11 23.15 2.75
#